data_4797a6a6c38d90bb94283174a2dbd9bf
#
_entry.id   4797a6a6c38d90bb94283174a2dbd9bf
#
_cell.length_a   1.000
_cell.length_b   1.000
_cell.length_c   1.000
_cell.angle_alpha   90.00
_cell.angle_beta   90.00
_cell.angle_gamma   90.00
#
_symmetry.space_group_name_H-M   'P 1'
#
loop_
_entity.id
_entity.type
_entity.pdbx_description
1 polymer ?
#
loop_
_entity_poly.entity_id
_entity_poly.type
_entity_poly.pdbx_seq_one_letter_code
_entity_poly.pdbx_strand_id
1 'polypeptide(L)'
;VPYRYFDSDTRSVDHSNMLEDLSKARIGDIVLLHGCCHNPTGANLNLPQWQEVIDMLLKTGATPMIDIAYQGFGDGLEEDAAPTRLIVKSMPETIIAASCSKNFGIYRERTGILIVTAQDTSLKAVNQGTLAYLNRQNFSFPPDHGARVVTMILNDDTLREDWQNELEETRLSM
;
A
#
# COMPACT_ATOMS: atom_id res chain seq x y z
N VAL A 1 -10.36 -9.53 7.21
CA VAL A 1 -11.57 -10.10 6.56
C VAL A 1 -11.14 -10.77 5.26
N PRO A 2 -11.42 -12.07 5.02
CA PRO A 2 -11.20 -12.71 3.74
C PRO A 2 -12.25 -12.25 2.73
N TYR A 3 -11.86 -12.13 1.46
CA TYR A 3 -12.74 -11.78 0.35
C TYR A 3 -12.25 -12.42 -0.95
N ARG A 4 -13.18 -12.69 -1.88
CA ARG A 4 -12.87 -13.12 -3.24
C ARG A 4 -12.31 -11.94 -4.01
N TYR A 5 -11.24 -12.15 -4.76
CA TYR A 5 -10.57 -11.06 -5.47
C TYR A 5 -10.43 -11.31 -6.96
N PHE A 6 -10.24 -12.57 -7.37
CA PHE A 6 -9.85 -12.90 -8.73
C PHE A 6 -10.74 -13.96 -9.33
N ASP A 7 -11.21 -13.70 -10.52
CA ASP A 7 -11.94 -14.64 -11.36
C ASP A 7 -10.98 -15.28 -12.38
N SER A 8 -10.75 -16.59 -12.26
CA SER A 8 -9.85 -17.34 -13.12
C SER A 8 -10.34 -17.48 -14.57
N ASP A 9 -11.63 -17.42 -14.79
CA ASP A 9 -12.23 -17.63 -16.12
C ASP A 9 -12.09 -16.35 -16.96
N THR A 10 -12.35 -15.21 -16.36
CA THR A 10 -12.18 -13.89 -16.99
C THR A 10 -10.77 -13.33 -16.84
N ARG A 11 -9.95 -13.89 -15.95
CA ARG A 11 -8.60 -13.43 -15.57
C ARG A 11 -8.58 -11.97 -15.11
N SER A 12 -9.61 -11.56 -14.39
CA SER A 12 -9.81 -10.20 -13.91
C SER A 12 -10.21 -10.17 -12.44
N VAL A 13 -10.34 -8.96 -11.90
CA VAL A 13 -10.84 -8.80 -10.52
C VAL A 13 -12.31 -9.22 -10.45
N ASP A 14 -12.63 -10.10 -9.52
CA ASP A 14 -14.01 -10.49 -9.18
C ASP A 14 -14.64 -9.44 -8.26
N HIS A 15 -14.85 -8.25 -8.83
CA HIS A 15 -15.24 -7.07 -8.07
C HIS A 15 -16.60 -7.21 -7.36
N SER A 16 -17.57 -7.83 -8.01
CA SER A 16 -18.90 -8.01 -7.43
C SER A 16 -18.88 -8.90 -6.19
N ASN A 17 -18.18 -10.03 -6.28
CA ASN A 17 -18.04 -10.95 -5.14
C ASN A 17 -17.12 -10.37 -4.05
N MET A 18 -16.12 -9.59 -4.43
CA MET A 18 -15.30 -8.83 -3.47
C MET A 18 -16.18 -7.89 -2.63
N LEU A 19 -17.03 -7.07 -3.25
CA LEU A 19 -17.92 -6.16 -2.55
C LEU A 19 -18.93 -6.91 -1.68
N GLU A 20 -19.49 -8.03 -2.16
CA GLU A 20 -20.37 -8.88 -1.35
C GLU A 20 -19.68 -9.36 -0.07
N ASP A 21 -18.43 -9.82 -0.18
CA ASP A 21 -17.67 -10.30 0.98
C ASP A 21 -17.29 -9.14 1.92
N LEU A 22 -16.87 -8.00 1.38
CA LEU A 22 -16.55 -6.80 2.16
C LEU A 22 -17.76 -6.24 2.89
N SER A 23 -18.98 -6.42 2.35
CA SER A 23 -20.22 -6.00 3.02
C SER A 23 -20.48 -6.69 4.37
N LYS A 24 -19.80 -7.80 4.64
CA LYS A 24 -19.88 -8.57 5.89
C LYS A 24 -18.91 -8.07 6.96
N ALA A 25 -18.01 -7.15 6.61
CA ALA A 25 -17.06 -6.55 7.53
C ALA A 25 -17.78 -5.66 8.56
N ARG A 26 -17.13 -5.39 9.70
CA ARG A 26 -17.69 -4.64 10.82
C ARG A 26 -16.67 -3.64 11.36
N ILE A 27 -17.14 -2.73 12.18
CA ILE A 27 -16.27 -1.83 12.96
C ILE A 27 -15.24 -2.67 13.74
N GLY A 28 -13.97 -2.29 13.63
CA GLY A 28 -12.83 -3.00 14.24
C GLY A 28 -12.20 -4.08 13.35
N ASP A 29 -12.84 -4.45 12.24
CA ASP A 29 -12.20 -5.32 11.25
C ASP A 29 -11.17 -4.54 10.43
N ILE A 30 -10.09 -5.24 10.06
CA ILE A 30 -9.10 -4.74 9.12
C ILE A 30 -9.27 -5.46 7.79
N VAL A 31 -9.32 -4.70 6.70
CA VAL A 31 -9.34 -5.19 5.32
C VAL A 31 -8.00 -4.92 4.68
N LEU A 32 -7.25 -5.98 4.40
CA LEU A 32 -5.98 -5.90 3.67
C LEU A 32 -6.25 -5.80 2.18
N LEU A 33 -5.72 -4.76 1.54
CA LEU A 33 -5.86 -4.47 0.11
C LEU A 33 -4.48 -4.26 -0.50
N HIS A 34 -4.23 -4.76 -1.70
CA HIS A 34 -3.02 -4.44 -2.46
C HIS A 34 -3.25 -3.11 -3.21
N GLY A 35 -2.37 -2.14 -3.00
CA GLY A 35 -2.50 -0.81 -3.61
C GLY A 35 -2.33 -0.83 -5.14
N CYS A 36 -1.44 -1.70 -5.63
CA CYS A 36 -1.20 -1.97 -7.04
C CYS A 36 -0.60 -3.37 -7.22
N CYS A 37 -0.63 -3.90 -8.44
CA CYS A 37 0.00 -5.16 -8.85
C CYS A 37 -0.28 -6.30 -7.88
N HIS A 38 -1.55 -6.69 -7.76
CA HIS A 38 -1.98 -7.72 -6.81
C HIS A 38 -1.18 -9.02 -6.95
N ASN A 39 -0.52 -9.45 -5.89
CA ASN A 39 0.21 -10.71 -5.86
C ASN A 39 -0.71 -11.84 -5.35
N PRO A 40 -0.91 -12.95 -6.12
CA PRO A 40 -0.12 -13.35 -7.29
C PRO A 40 -0.76 -13.05 -8.66
N THR A 41 -1.92 -12.39 -8.72
CA THR A 41 -2.74 -12.37 -9.94
C THR A 41 -2.34 -11.30 -10.96
N GLY A 42 -1.65 -10.23 -10.52
CA GLY A 42 -1.37 -9.06 -11.33
C GLY A 42 -2.59 -8.17 -11.64
N ALA A 43 -3.80 -8.63 -11.29
CA ALA A 43 -5.03 -7.88 -11.57
C ALA A 43 -5.19 -6.67 -10.64
N ASN A 44 -5.56 -5.53 -11.19
CA ASN A 44 -5.76 -4.28 -10.45
C ASN A 44 -7.22 -3.82 -10.51
N LEU A 45 -7.68 -3.24 -9.41
CA LEU A 45 -8.90 -2.44 -9.41
C LEU A 45 -8.65 -1.14 -10.17
N ASN A 46 -9.61 -0.71 -10.98
CA ASN A 46 -9.60 0.65 -11.54
C ASN A 46 -10.12 1.68 -10.51
N LEU A 47 -9.93 2.97 -10.77
CA LEU A 47 -10.32 4.03 -9.82
C LEU A 47 -11.82 4.02 -9.47
N PRO A 48 -12.77 3.82 -10.41
CA PRO A 48 -14.18 3.62 -10.06
C PRO A 48 -14.42 2.45 -9.09
N GLN A 49 -13.79 1.31 -9.32
CA GLN A 49 -13.89 0.15 -8.41
C GLN A 49 -13.30 0.44 -7.04
N TRP A 50 -12.19 1.18 -6.97
CA TRP A 50 -11.64 1.66 -5.72
C TRP A 50 -12.61 2.55 -4.95
N GLN A 51 -13.36 3.42 -5.65
CA GLN A 51 -14.38 4.26 -5.00
C GLN A 51 -15.49 3.39 -4.39
N GLU A 52 -15.95 2.35 -5.10
CA GLU A 52 -16.97 1.44 -4.56
C GLU A 52 -16.47 0.64 -3.35
N VAL A 53 -15.19 0.23 -3.34
CA VAL A 53 -14.56 -0.40 -2.16
C VAL A 53 -14.51 0.58 -0.99
N ILE A 54 -14.13 1.84 -1.22
CA ILE A 54 -14.11 2.89 -0.20
C ILE A 54 -15.50 3.09 0.39
N ASP A 55 -16.53 3.23 -0.46
CA ASP A 55 -17.91 3.43 -0.03
C ASP A 55 -18.40 2.25 0.83
N MET A 56 -18.00 1.02 0.47
CA MET A 56 -18.29 -0.18 1.26
C MET A 56 -17.58 -0.16 2.61
N LEU A 57 -16.31 0.23 2.66
CA LEU A 57 -15.56 0.33 3.92
C LEU A 57 -16.11 1.43 4.83
N LEU A 58 -16.50 2.57 4.28
CA LEU A 58 -17.18 3.63 5.03
C LEU A 58 -18.51 3.14 5.62
N LYS A 59 -19.28 2.37 4.85
CA LYS A 59 -20.57 1.82 5.30
C LYS A 59 -20.40 0.77 6.41
N THR A 60 -19.38 -0.05 6.34
CA THR A 60 -19.13 -1.12 7.34
C THR A 60 -18.35 -0.63 8.55
N GLY A 61 -17.62 0.48 8.43
CA GLY A 61 -16.72 0.99 9.46
C GLY A 61 -15.43 0.19 9.61
N ALA A 62 -15.09 -0.65 8.62
CA ALA A 62 -13.84 -1.40 8.62
C ALA A 62 -12.65 -0.51 8.22
N THR A 63 -11.48 -0.76 8.81
CA THR A 63 -10.27 0.01 8.55
C THR A 63 -9.47 -0.62 7.39
N PRO A 64 -9.15 0.11 6.32
CA PRO A 64 -8.27 -0.39 5.27
C PRO A 64 -6.82 -0.48 5.72
N MET A 65 -6.16 -1.57 5.33
CA MET A 65 -4.71 -1.72 5.37
C MET A 65 -4.21 -1.93 3.96
N ILE A 66 -3.41 -1.00 3.45
CA ILE A 66 -2.91 -1.03 2.07
C ILE A 66 -1.49 -1.57 2.06
N ASP A 67 -1.27 -2.66 1.32
CA ASP A 67 0.06 -3.18 1.02
C ASP A 67 0.54 -2.63 -0.33
N ILE A 68 1.68 -1.96 -0.32
CA ILE A 68 2.32 -1.38 -1.51
C ILE A 68 3.73 -1.96 -1.63
N ALA A 69 3.86 -3.03 -2.39
CA ALA A 69 5.15 -3.67 -2.63
C ALA A 69 5.69 -3.44 -4.05
N TYR A 70 4.84 -3.00 -4.98
CA TYR A 70 5.15 -2.97 -6.41
C TYR A 70 4.88 -1.61 -7.08
N GLN A 71 4.87 -0.53 -6.31
CA GLN A 71 4.66 0.81 -6.86
C GLN A 71 5.72 1.15 -7.92
N GLY A 72 5.27 1.55 -9.08
CA GLY A 72 6.09 1.84 -10.26
C GLY A 72 6.18 0.68 -11.26
N PHE A 73 5.59 -0.49 -10.97
CA PHE A 73 5.60 -1.64 -11.89
C PHE A 73 4.27 -1.89 -12.60
N GLY A 74 3.21 -1.20 -12.20
CA GLY A 74 1.91 -1.26 -12.87
C GLY A 74 1.83 -0.25 -14.01
N ASP A 75 1.09 0.82 -13.78
CA ASP A 75 0.87 1.88 -14.77
C ASP A 75 1.88 3.04 -14.65
N GLY A 76 2.64 3.10 -13.57
CA GLY A 76 3.65 4.13 -13.29
C GLY A 76 3.68 4.51 -11.80
N LEU A 77 4.70 5.28 -11.39
CA LEU A 77 4.87 5.66 -9.98
C LEU A 77 3.69 6.44 -9.41
N GLU A 78 3.15 7.38 -10.17
CA GLU A 78 2.06 8.25 -9.75
C GLU A 78 0.70 7.53 -9.87
N GLU A 79 0.51 6.80 -10.95
CA GLU A 79 -0.70 6.03 -11.25
C GLU A 79 -0.90 4.93 -10.20
N ASP A 80 0.15 4.20 -9.86
CA ASP A 80 0.10 3.14 -8.85
C ASP A 80 -0.14 3.68 -7.43
N ALA A 81 0.25 4.93 -7.16
CA ALA A 81 -0.02 5.60 -5.89
C ALA A 81 -1.44 6.20 -5.81
N ALA A 82 -2.10 6.41 -6.94
CA ALA A 82 -3.40 7.11 -6.98
C ALA A 82 -4.49 6.43 -6.13
N PRO A 83 -4.66 5.09 -6.14
CA PRO A 83 -5.63 4.42 -5.28
C PRO A 83 -5.37 4.63 -3.79
N THR A 84 -4.12 4.54 -3.36
CA THR A 84 -3.73 4.76 -1.97
C THR A 84 -4.02 6.19 -1.52
N ARG A 85 -3.70 7.18 -2.37
CA ARG A 85 -4.02 8.58 -2.10
C ARG A 85 -5.53 8.82 -2.01
N LEU A 86 -6.32 8.15 -2.86
CA LEU A 86 -7.77 8.22 -2.84
C LEU A 86 -8.33 7.70 -1.50
N ILE A 87 -7.88 6.51 -1.07
CA ILE A 87 -8.29 5.92 0.22
C ILE A 87 -7.94 6.84 1.39
N VAL A 88 -6.69 7.32 1.46
CA VAL A 88 -6.23 8.21 2.55
C VAL A 88 -7.06 9.48 2.65
N LYS A 89 -7.51 10.03 1.52
CA LYS A 89 -8.39 11.21 1.52
C LYS A 89 -9.82 10.92 1.97
N SER A 90 -10.28 9.70 1.74
CA SER A 90 -11.68 9.32 1.92
C SER A 90 -11.96 8.66 3.26
N MET A 91 -11.01 7.92 3.80
CA MET A 91 -11.19 7.13 5.02
C MET A 91 -10.81 7.91 6.28
N PRO A 92 -11.53 7.71 7.40
CA PRO A 92 -11.16 8.30 8.69
C PRO A 92 -9.80 7.84 9.20
N GLU A 93 -9.47 6.57 8.94
CA GLU A 93 -8.23 5.93 9.34
C GLU A 93 -7.74 5.00 8.22
N THR A 94 -6.43 4.95 8.00
CA THR A 94 -5.82 4.05 7.03
C THR A 94 -4.46 3.59 7.54
N ILE A 95 -4.15 2.31 7.34
CA ILE A 95 -2.84 1.72 7.59
C ILE A 95 -2.20 1.47 6.23
N ILE A 96 -0.94 1.87 6.03
CA ILE A 96 -0.21 1.67 4.77
C ILE A 96 1.11 0.99 5.10
N ALA A 97 1.37 -0.17 4.50
CA ALA A 97 2.65 -0.85 4.52
C ALA A 97 3.31 -0.72 3.13
N ALA A 98 4.34 0.12 3.03
CA ALA A 98 5.06 0.34 1.78
C ALA A 98 6.46 -0.23 1.83
N SER A 99 6.85 -1.00 0.80
CA SER A 99 8.14 -1.67 0.69
C SER A 99 9.00 -1.05 -0.40
N CYS A 100 10.28 -0.86 -0.12
CA CYS A 100 11.29 -0.46 -1.09
C CYS A 100 12.03 -1.65 -1.72
N SER A 101 11.63 -2.88 -1.42
CA SER A 101 12.35 -4.08 -1.87
C SER A 101 12.43 -4.21 -3.38
N LYS A 102 11.36 -3.90 -4.10
CA LYS A 102 11.28 -4.09 -5.56
C LYS A 102 11.66 -2.83 -6.32
N ASN A 103 11.00 -1.71 -6.07
CA ASN A 103 11.20 -0.48 -6.83
C ASN A 103 12.55 0.23 -6.60
N PHE A 104 13.28 -0.14 -5.54
CA PHE A 104 14.69 0.23 -5.35
C PHE A 104 15.66 -0.96 -5.51
N GLY A 105 15.19 -2.16 -5.85
CA GLY A 105 16.04 -3.34 -6.04
C GLY A 105 16.77 -3.83 -4.79
N ILE A 106 16.40 -3.38 -3.60
CA ILE A 106 17.12 -3.62 -2.33
C ILE A 106 16.48 -4.70 -1.46
N TYR A 107 16.10 -5.81 -2.05
CA TYR A 107 15.36 -6.91 -1.40
C TYR A 107 15.92 -7.35 -0.04
N ARG A 108 17.25 -7.41 0.09
CA ARG A 108 17.93 -7.91 1.29
C ARG A 108 18.06 -6.88 2.40
N GLU A 109 17.92 -5.59 2.07
CA GLU A 109 18.06 -4.50 3.05
C GLU A 109 16.86 -4.39 3.98
N ARG A 110 15.76 -5.09 3.68
CA ARG A 110 14.53 -5.12 4.49
C ARG A 110 14.00 -3.72 4.79
N THR A 111 13.94 -2.88 3.77
CA THR A 111 13.55 -1.47 3.88
C THR A 111 12.10 -1.26 3.45
N GLY A 112 11.38 -0.52 4.26
CA GLY A 112 9.99 -0.13 4.04
C GLY A 112 9.52 0.81 5.13
N ILE A 113 8.27 1.24 5.05
CA ILE A 113 7.65 2.13 6.01
C ILE A 113 6.23 1.69 6.33
N LEU A 114 5.84 1.80 7.60
CA LEU A 114 4.47 1.70 8.05
C LEU A 114 3.94 3.11 8.35
N ILE A 115 2.85 3.49 7.70
CA ILE A 115 2.19 4.78 7.88
C ILE A 115 0.78 4.52 8.43
N VAL A 116 0.41 5.24 9.47
CA VAL A 116 -0.96 5.26 9.99
C VAL A 116 -1.48 6.69 9.85
N THR A 117 -2.61 6.83 9.16
CA THR A 117 -3.32 8.11 9.04
C THR A 117 -4.60 8.06 9.88
N ALA A 118 -4.92 9.16 10.54
CA ALA A 118 -6.17 9.33 11.27
C ALA A 118 -6.61 10.80 11.17
N GLN A 119 -7.91 11.02 11.10
CA GLN A 119 -8.48 12.38 11.11
C GLN A 119 -8.29 13.05 12.48
N ASP A 120 -8.34 12.28 13.56
CA ASP A 120 -8.09 12.79 14.91
C ASP A 120 -6.58 12.94 15.16
N THR A 121 -6.11 14.16 15.05
CA THR A 121 -4.69 14.50 15.26
C THR A 121 -4.23 14.33 16.71
N SER A 122 -5.15 14.26 17.70
CA SER A 122 -4.81 14.03 19.10
C SER A 122 -4.20 12.65 19.33
N LEU A 123 -4.52 11.68 18.47
CA LEU A 123 -4.01 10.31 18.54
C LEU A 123 -2.60 10.14 17.93
N LYS A 124 -2.05 11.17 17.28
CA LYS A 124 -0.76 11.08 16.59
C LYS A 124 0.37 10.59 17.50
N ALA A 125 0.50 11.17 18.68
CA ALA A 125 1.58 10.80 19.62
C ALA A 125 1.40 9.38 20.16
N VAL A 126 0.16 8.97 20.44
CA VAL A 126 -0.17 7.63 20.93
C VAL A 126 0.11 6.60 19.83
N ASN A 127 -0.33 6.83 18.60
CA ASN A 127 -0.09 5.94 17.47
C ASN A 127 1.42 5.80 17.21
N GLN A 128 2.16 6.90 17.17
CA GLN A 128 3.61 6.88 16.99
C GLN A 128 4.32 6.11 18.12
N GLY A 129 3.92 6.31 19.36
CA GLY A 129 4.47 5.58 20.51
C GLY A 129 4.16 4.08 20.45
N THR A 130 2.95 3.71 20.05
CA THR A 130 2.53 2.33 19.87
C THR A 130 3.33 1.64 18.78
N LEU A 131 3.48 2.27 17.62
CA LEU A 131 4.28 1.73 16.51
C LEU A 131 5.74 1.55 16.90
N ALA A 132 6.34 2.53 17.57
CA ALA A 132 7.71 2.45 18.08
C ALA A 132 7.87 1.31 19.11
N TYR A 133 6.92 1.15 20.01
CA TYR A 133 6.92 0.05 20.97
C TYR A 133 6.84 -1.31 20.28
N LEU A 134 5.90 -1.51 19.36
CA LEU A 134 5.74 -2.76 18.61
C LEU A 134 6.99 -3.10 17.79
N ASN A 135 7.57 -2.10 17.12
CA ASN A 135 8.82 -2.26 16.39
C ASN A 135 9.95 -2.74 17.31
N ARG A 136 10.10 -2.12 18.48
CA ARG A 136 11.12 -2.50 19.44
C ARG A 136 10.93 -3.92 20.01
N GLN A 137 9.71 -4.39 20.14
CA GLN A 137 9.44 -5.78 20.58
C GLN A 137 9.86 -6.81 19.54
N ASN A 138 9.89 -6.43 18.24
CA ASN A 138 10.27 -7.35 17.17
C ASN A 138 11.79 -7.47 17.00
N PHE A 139 12.52 -6.37 16.89
CA PHE A 139 13.97 -6.40 16.57
C PHE A 139 14.78 -5.21 17.10
N SER A 140 14.30 -4.50 18.10
CA SER A 140 14.98 -3.39 18.78
C SER A 140 15.30 -2.18 17.87
N PHE A 141 16.22 -2.33 16.91
CA PHE A 141 16.56 -1.35 15.88
C PHE A 141 16.72 -2.08 14.53
N PRO A 142 16.07 -1.61 13.45
CA PRO A 142 16.33 -2.12 12.10
C PRO A 142 17.72 -1.67 11.64
N PRO A 143 18.36 -2.42 10.71
CA PRO A 143 19.51 -1.91 9.97
C PRO A 143 19.14 -0.62 9.25
N ASP A 144 20.02 0.39 9.25
CA ASP A 144 19.75 1.70 8.67
C ASP A 144 20.27 1.85 7.23
N HIS A 145 21.08 0.92 6.75
CA HIS A 145 21.74 1.01 5.45
C HIS A 145 20.74 1.22 4.30
N GLY A 146 19.73 0.35 4.18
CA GLY A 146 18.74 0.47 3.11
C GLY A 146 17.92 1.77 3.19
N ALA A 147 17.56 2.21 4.40
CA ALA A 147 16.86 3.49 4.58
C ALA A 147 17.73 4.68 4.17
N ARG A 148 19.04 4.62 4.44
CA ARG A 148 19.99 5.67 3.99
C ARG A 148 20.13 5.70 2.48
N VAL A 149 20.21 4.53 1.82
CA VAL A 149 20.27 4.43 0.35
C VAL A 149 19.02 5.08 -0.27
N VAL A 150 17.83 4.70 0.18
CA VAL A 150 16.57 5.29 -0.30
C VAL A 150 16.55 6.81 -0.06
N THR A 151 16.93 7.26 1.14
CA THR A 151 16.95 8.68 1.50
C THR A 151 17.93 9.46 0.62
N MET A 152 19.11 8.91 0.34
CA MET A 152 20.10 9.53 -0.53
C MET A 152 19.57 9.70 -1.95
N ILE A 153 18.98 8.66 -2.52
CA ILE A 153 18.41 8.71 -3.87
C ILE A 153 17.26 9.74 -3.94
N LEU A 154 16.35 9.73 -2.98
CA LEU A 154 15.18 10.62 -3.02
C LEU A 154 15.50 12.09 -2.72
N ASN A 155 16.60 12.38 -2.05
CA ASN A 155 17.01 13.76 -1.70
C ASN A 155 17.96 14.40 -2.71
N ASP A 156 18.48 13.67 -3.68
CA ASP A 156 19.31 14.17 -4.77
C ASP A 156 18.52 14.12 -6.07
N ASP A 157 18.34 15.26 -6.72
CA ASP A 157 17.49 15.35 -7.92
C ASP A 157 18.02 14.48 -9.07
N THR A 158 19.35 14.40 -9.23
CA THR A 158 19.98 13.61 -10.29
C THR A 158 19.80 12.10 -10.04
N LEU A 159 20.08 11.66 -8.82
CA LEU A 159 19.89 10.23 -8.45
C LEU A 159 18.43 9.82 -8.50
N ARG A 160 17.52 10.73 -8.12
CA ARG A 160 16.09 10.46 -8.17
C ARG A 160 15.58 10.32 -9.61
N GLU A 161 16.02 11.21 -10.50
CA GLU A 161 15.67 11.15 -11.94
C GLU A 161 16.22 9.87 -12.58
N ASP A 162 17.46 9.51 -12.30
CA ASP A 162 18.09 8.27 -12.78
C ASP A 162 17.33 7.03 -12.30
N TRP A 163 17.00 6.96 -11.02
CA TRP A 163 16.18 5.89 -10.45
C TRP A 163 14.79 5.81 -11.10
N GLN A 164 14.13 6.95 -11.34
CA GLN A 164 12.82 6.97 -11.98
C GLN A 164 12.88 6.43 -13.41
N ASN A 165 13.90 6.83 -14.17
CA ASN A 165 14.11 6.37 -15.53
C ASN A 165 14.40 4.86 -15.59
N GLU A 166 15.28 4.34 -14.72
CA GLU A 166 15.58 2.91 -14.65
C GLU A 166 14.35 2.08 -14.27
N LEU A 167 13.54 2.57 -13.33
CA LEU A 167 12.31 1.91 -12.93
C LEU A 167 11.30 1.86 -14.08
N GLU A 168 11.14 2.96 -14.82
CA GLU A 168 10.25 3.04 -15.98
C GLU A 168 10.72 2.13 -17.12
N GLU A 169 12.01 2.10 -17.42
CA GLU A 169 12.59 1.16 -18.40
C GLU A 169 12.32 -0.29 -18.00
N THR A 170 12.49 -0.61 -16.71
CA THR A 170 12.20 -1.94 -16.19
C THR A 170 10.73 -2.30 -16.37
N ARG A 171 9.82 -1.40 -16.00
CA ARG A 171 8.37 -1.57 -16.17
C ARG A 171 7.98 -1.84 -17.62
N LEU A 172 8.53 -1.06 -18.56
CA LEU A 172 8.23 -1.20 -20.00
C LEU A 172 8.81 -2.48 -20.60
N SER A 173 9.80 -3.11 -19.96
CA SER A 173 10.41 -4.35 -20.43
C SER A 173 9.67 -5.62 -19.97
N MET A 174 8.70 -5.49 -19.08
CA MET A 174 7.92 -6.60 -18.49
C MET A 174 6.68 -6.90 -19.31
#